data_c1e3f7b35ff1257b1332224defa7f73d
#
_entry.id   c1e3f7b35ff1257b1332224defa7f73d
#
_cell.length_a   1.000
_cell.length_b   1.000
_cell.length_c   1.000
_cell.angle_alpha   90.00
_cell.angle_beta   90.00
_cell.angle_gamma   90.00
#
_symmetry.space_group_name_H-M   'P 1'
#
loop_
_entity.id
_entity.type
_entity.pdbx_description
1 polymer ?
#
loop_
_entity_poly.entity_id
_entity_poly.type
_entity_poly.pdbx_seq_one_letter_code
_entity_poly.pdbx_strand_id
1 'polypeptide(L)'
;MKLPNILILAGGKAKRLGKISKNIPKSLIIFHNRPFLFYQLILLKKNNFKKVVISTGHLSNKIKDYINSINNILKLEIVFSDDGKKTLGTGGAIKKALPKLSKNFFVIFGDSYLDINYKQVYLNFINFKKLGLMTVYKNNNLKDKSAEGLSDVEIKNKKIIAYNKIKKNKNMQYINYGISILNKNVFKKYYFPKKNGFTKNKPKIDKRKSIIISNNQKKIL
;
A
#
# COMPACT_ATOMS: atom_id res chain seq x y z
N MET A 1 -2.26 19.44 -12.11
CA MET A 1 -2.09 19.15 -10.67
C MET A 1 -0.95 18.15 -10.51
N LYS A 2 0.05 18.45 -9.69
CA LYS A 2 1.16 17.56 -9.36
C LYS A 2 0.70 16.52 -8.33
N LEU A 3 0.93 15.23 -8.60
CA LEU A 3 0.66 14.18 -7.64
C LEU A 3 1.69 14.20 -6.50
N PRO A 4 1.31 13.87 -5.26
CA PRO A 4 2.26 13.70 -4.17
C PRO A 4 3.13 12.45 -4.37
N ASN A 5 4.16 12.29 -3.54
CA ASN A 5 5.04 11.12 -3.62
C ASN A 5 4.25 9.83 -3.38
N ILE A 6 4.78 8.73 -3.90
CA ILE A 6 4.24 7.39 -3.65
C ILE A 6 5.27 6.53 -2.93
N LEU A 7 4.81 5.77 -1.94
CA LEU A 7 5.58 4.78 -1.20
C LEU A 7 5.21 3.39 -1.68
N ILE A 8 6.19 2.63 -2.15
CA ILE A 8 6.07 1.20 -2.44
C ILE A 8 6.58 0.41 -1.24
N LEU A 9 5.75 -0.46 -0.69
CA LEU A 9 6.12 -1.35 0.43
C LEU A 9 6.68 -2.67 -0.12
N ALA A 10 7.99 -2.76 -0.27
CA ALA A 10 8.69 -3.91 -0.85
C ALA A 10 9.57 -4.69 0.16
N GLY A 11 9.55 -4.33 1.47
CA GLY A 11 10.42 -4.94 2.49
C GLY A 11 9.97 -6.29 3.07
N GLY A 12 8.87 -6.86 2.57
CA GLY A 12 8.27 -8.10 3.10
C GLY A 12 9.07 -9.36 2.77
N LYS A 13 9.10 -10.34 3.70
CA LYS A 13 9.79 -11.63 3.53
C LYS A 13 9.10 -12.62 2.58
N ALA A 14 7.88 -12.33 2.12
CA ALA A 14 7.11 -13.16 1.18
C ALA A 14 7.06 -14.67 1.52
N LYS A 15 6.91 -15.03 2.80
CA LYS A 15 7.01 -16.40 3.32
C LYS A 15 6.18 -17.45 2.57
N ARG A 16 5.06 -17.05 1.96
CA ARG A 16 4.17 -17.95 1.18
C ARG A 16 4.82 -18.47 -0.11
N LEU A 17 5.89 -17.84 -0.59
CA LEU A 17 6.63 -18.25 -1.79
C LEU A 17 7.72 -19.28 -1.50
N GLY A 18 7.83 -19.78 -0.26
CA GLY A 18 8.73 -20.85 0.12
C GLY A 18 10.20 -20.57 -0.22
N LYS A 19 10.85 -21.50 -0.93
CA LYS A 19 12.28 -21.43 -1.27
C LYS A 19 12.63 -20.24 -2.14
N ILE A 20 11.73 -19.82 -3.05
CA ILE A 20 11.97 -18.69 -3.98
C ILE A 20 12.24 -17.39 -3.20
N SER A 21 11.48 -17.14 -2.14
CA SER A 21 11.61 -15.90 -1.35
C SER A 21 12.89 -15.80 -0.53
N LYS A 22 13.66 -16.88 -0.40
CA LYS A 22 14.96 -16.84 0.27
C LYS A 22 15.99 -16.04 -0.52
N ASN A 23 15.92 -16.11 -1.84
CA ASN A 23 16.93 -15.55 -2.74
C ASN A 23 16.44 -14.40 -3.60
N ILE A 24 15.13 -14.25 -3.81
CA ILE A 24 14.55 -13.23 -4.68
C ILE A 24 13.48 -12.45 -3.91
N PRO A 25 13.58 -11.09 -3.82
CA PRO A 25 12.50 -10.28 -3.30
C PRO A 25 11.23 -10.47 -4.12
N LYS A 26 10.05 -10.50 -3.48
CA LYS A 26 8.78 -10.70 -4.20
C LYS A 26 8.58 -9.72 -5.36
N SER A 27 8.98 -8.46 -5.17
CA SER A 27 8.89 -7.42 -6.19
C SER A 27 9.83 -7.60 -7.39
N LEU A 28 10.85 -8.47 -7.26
CA LEU A 28 11.78 -8.80 -8.33
C LEU A 28 11.49 -10.15 -9.01
N ILE A 29 10.40 -10.80 -8.69
CA ILE A 29 9.95 -11.99 -9.44
C ILE A 29 9.69 -11.58 -10.87
N ILE A 30 10.21 -12.39 -11.80
CA ILE A 30 10.07 -12.14 -13.23
C ILE A 30 8.63 -12.39 -13.66
N PHE A 31 8.09 -11.45 -14.41
CA PHE A 31 6.79 -11.51 -15.07
C PHE A 31 7.00 -10.96 -16.50
N HIS A 32 6.64 -11.74 -17.53
CA HIS A 32 6.86 -11.33 -18.94
C HIS A 32 8.26 -10.71 -19.19
N ASN A 33 9.33 -11.44 -18.89
CA ASN A 33 10.73 -11.07 -19.15
C ASN A 33 11.31 -9.89 -18.35
N ARG A 34 10.55 -9.33 -17.40
CA ARG A 34 11.05 -8.25 -16.51
C ARG A 34 10.58 -8.48 -15.08
N PRO A 35 11.32 -8.01 -14.07
CA PRO A 35 10.84 -8.00 -12.69
C PRO A 35 9.52 -7.24 -12.55
N PHE A 36 8.62 -7.73 -11.70
CA PHE A 36 7.31 -7.11 -11.45
C PHE A 36 7.43 -5.62 -11.08
N LEU A 37 8.44 -5.26 -10.30
CA LEU A 37 8.73 -3.88 -9.90
C LEU A 37 8.94 -2.95 -11.11
N PHE A 38 9.52 -3.45 -12.21
CA PHE A 38 9.68 -2.67 -13.44
C PHE A 38 8.33 -2.18 -13.97
N TYR A 39 7.39 -3.08 -14.13
CA TYR A 39 6.04 -2.73 -14.64
C TYR A 39 5.33 -1.76 -13.70
N GLN A 40 5.48 -1.97 -12.39
CA GLN A 40 4.91 -1.06 -11.40
C GLN A 40 5.50 0.36 -11.54
N LEU A 41 6.81 0.50 -11.71
CA LEU A 41 7.48 1.79 -11.89
C LEU A 41 7.11 2.46 -13.22
N ILE A 42 7.01 1.71 -14.31
CA ILE A 42 6.54 2.23 -15.61
C ILE A 42 5.09 2.75 -15.49
N LEU A 43 4.22 2.01 -14.81
CA LEU A 43 2.85 2.45 -14.57
C LEU A 43 2.81 3.77 -13.78
N LEU A 44 3.63 3.90 -12.74
CA LEU A 44 3.71 5.12 -11.94
C LEU A 44 4.26 6.30 -12.76
N LYS A 45 5.27 6.06 -13.58
CA LYS A 45 5.79 7.07 -14.54
C LYS A 45 4.70 7.54 -15.50
N LYS A 46 3.96 6.60 -16.12
CA LYS A 46 2.83 6.88 -17.02
C LYS A 46 1.75 7.74 -16.33
N ASN A 47 1.54 7.54 -15.03
CA ASN A 47 0.62 8.32 -14.22
C ASN A 47 1.24 9.62 -13.66
N ASN A 48 2.37 10.08 -14.21
CA ASN A 48 3.02 11.36 -13.87
C ASN A 48 3.52 11.47 -12.42
N PHE A 49 3.79 10.37 -11.73
CA PHE A 49 4.58 10.43 -10.50
C PHE A 49 6.01 10.87 -10.83
N LYS A 50 6.57 11.80 -10.04
CA LYS A 50 7.93 12.28 -10.21
C LYS A 50 8.90 11.65 -9.22
N LYS A 51 8.39 11.29 -8.03
CA LYS A 51 9.19 10.71 -6.96
C LYS A 51 8.50 9.48 -6.39
N VAL A 52 9.27 8.39 -6.32
CA VAL A 52 8.89 7.11 -5.74
C VAL A 52 9.80 6.81 -4.56
N VAL A 53 9.24 6.54 -3.39
CA VAL A 53 9.97 6.03 -2.23
C VAL A 53 9.75 4.53 -2.16
N ILE A 54 10.81 3.73 -2.10
CA ILE A 54 10.72 2.27 -1.99
C ILE A 54 11.16 1.87 -0.59
N SER A 55 10.22 1.36 0.22
CA SER A 55 10.56 0.72 1.50
C SER A 55 11.11 -0.67 1.21
N THR A 56 12.37 -0.87 1.55
CA THR A 56 13.09 -2.13 1.40
C THR A 56 13.34 -2.77 2.78
N GLY A 57 13.73 -4.03 2.80
CA GLY A 57 14.03 -4.77 4.03
C GLY A 57 14.75 -6.07 3.68
N HIS A 58 14.03 -7.19 3.64
CA HIS A 58 14.62 -8.46 3.20
C HIS A 58 15.16 -8.35 1.76
N LEU A 59 16.43 -8.71 1.55
CA LEU A 59 17.15 -8.62 0.27
C LEU A 59 17.16 -7.21 -0.33
N SER A 60 17.26 -6.18 0.52
CA SER A 60 17.28 -4.77 0.15
C SER A 60 18.29 -4.46 -0.97
N ASN A 61 19.51 -5.02 -0.89
CA ASN A 61 20.56 -4.78 -1.88
C ASN A 61 20.12 -5.21 -3.28
N LYS A 62 19.49 -6.38 -3.44
CA LYS A 62 19.01 -6.84 -4.75
C LYS A 62 18.01 -5.88 -5.39
N ILE A 63 17.14 -5.25 -4.57
CA ILE A 63 16.21 -4.24 -5.07
C ILE A 63 16.97 -2.98 -5.50
N LYS A 64 17.94 -2.53 -4.69
CA LYS A 64 18.75 -1.34 -4.99
C LYS A 64 19.59 -1.54 -6.26
N ASP A 65 20.28 -2.67 -6.38
CA ASP A 65 21.11 -3.00 -7.55
C ASP A 65 20.28 -3.05 -8.83
N TYR A 66 19.10 -3.70 -8.76
CA TYR A 66 18.19 -3.73 -9.89
C TYR A 66 17.70 -2.32 -10.29
N ILE A 67 17.31 -1.49 -9.34
CA ILE A 67 16.87 -0.12 -9.63
C ILE A 67 18.00 0.70 -10.25
N ASN A 68 19.22 0.59 -9.74
CA ASN A 68 20.38 1.29 -10.28
C ASN A 68 20.64 0.89 -11.72
N SER A 69 20.48 -0.40 -12.09
CA SER A 69 20.68 -0.90 -13.46
C SER A 69 19.66 -0.37 -14.47
N ILE A 70 18.47 0.06 -14.03
CA ILE A 70 17.39 0.53 -14.92
C ILE A 70 17.06 2.03 -14.76
N ASN A 71 17.77 2.74 -13.90
CA ASN A 71 17.42 4.13 -13.53
C ASN A 71 17.42 5.06 -14.74
N ASN A 72 18.34 4.89 -15.70
CA ASN A 72 18.42 5.67 -16.93
C ASN A 72 17.14 5.52 -17.79
N ILE A 73 16.50 4.36 -17.75
CA ILE A 73 15.26 4.08 -18.49
C ILE A 73 14.06 4.71 -17.80
N LEU A 74 14.05 4.66 -16.47
CA LEU A 74 12.90 5.10 -15.70
C LEU A 74 12.72 6.61 -15.68
N LYS A 75 13.80 7.39 -15.56
CA LYS A 75 13.76 8.85 -15.38
C LYS A 75 12.80 9.27 -14.26
N LEU A 76 12.83 8.54 -13.14
CA LEU A 76 12.08 8.77 -11.91
C LEU A 76 13.05 9.09 -10.78
N GLU A 77 12.71 10.02 -9.91
CA GLU A 77 13.42 10.18 -8.63
C GLU A 77 13.05 9.01 -7.72
N ILE A 78 13.98 8.06 -7.52
CA ILE A 78 13.77 6.90 -6.66
C ILE A 78 14.60 7.06 -5.40
N VAL A 79 13.95 6.97 -4.24
CA VAL A 79 14.56 7.08 -2.91
C VAL A 79 14.24 5.84 -2.09
N PHE A 80 15.25 5.26 -1.46
CA PHE A 80 15.07 4.08 -0.63
C PHE A 80 14.83 4.43 0.84
N SER A 81 13.92 3.69 1.48
CA SER A 81 13.72 3.66 2.93
C SER A 81 13.95 2.24 3.41
N ASP A 82 15.16 1.97 3.90
CA ASP A 82 15.56 0.63 4.29
C ASP A 82 15.12 0.31 5.72
N ASP A 83 14.33 -0.75 5.92
CA ASP A 83 13.87 -1.20 7.23
C ASP A 83 15.00 -1.82 8.08
N GLY A 84 16.12 -2.18 7.44
CA GLY A 84 17.23 -2.89 8.05
C GLY A 84 16.95 -4.38 8.28
N LYS A 85 17.72 -5.02 9.16
CA LYS A 85 17.64 -6.47 9.42
C LYS A 85 16.30 -6.93 10.01
N LYS A 86 15.60 -6.05 10.75
CA LYS A 86 14.31 -6.37 11.40
C LYS A 86 13.14 -5.83 10.57
N THR A 87 12.18 -6.69 10.24
CA THR A 87 10.95 -6.25 9.56
C THR A 87 10.12 -5.36 10.49
N LEU A 88 9.82 -4.14 10.06
CA LEU A 88 9.07 -3.16 10.85
C LEU A 88 7.54 -3.36 10.75
N GLY A 89 7.08 -4.20 9.83
CA GLY A 89 5.66 -4.29 9.44
C GLY A 89 5.20 -3.05 8.68
N THR A 90 3.97 -3.09 8.14
CA THR A 90 3.44 -2.04 7.27
C THR A 90 3.50 -0.65 7.91
N GLY A 91 2.98 -0.49 9.13
CA GLY A 91 2.94 0.80 9.82
C GLY A 91 4.33 1.34 10.18
N GLY A 92 5.23 0.45 10.62
CA GLY A 92 6.61 0.81 10.95
C GLY A 92 7.42 1.24 9.73
N ALA A 93 7.28 0.53 8.62
CA ALA A 93 7.91 0.87 7.35
C ALA A 93 7.45 2.24 6.83
N ILE A 94 6.15 2.50 6.87
CA ILE A 94 5.61 3.82 6.50
C ILE A 94 6.17 4.90 7.42
N LYS A 95 6.16 4.68 8.76
CA LYS A 95 6.67 5.64 9.73
C LYS A 95 8.14 5.96 9.47
N LYS A 96 8.96 4.97 9.16
CA LYS A 96 10.39 5.16 8.83
C LYS A 96 10.58 5.95 7.53
N ALA A 97 9.70 5.79 6.55
CA ALA A 97 9.76 6.50 5.28
C ALA A 97 9.28 7.96 5.34
N LEU A 98 8.60 8.39 6.41
CA LEU A 98 7.99 9.74 6.52
C LEU A 98 8.95 10.90 6.19
N PRO A 99 10.23 10.94 6.62
CA PRO A 99 11.13 12.04 6.27
C PRO A 99 11.32 12.20 4.76
N LYS A 100 11.17 11.13 3.99
CA LYS A 100 11.39 11.07 2.53
C LYS A 100 10.13 11.32 1.71
N LEU A 101 8.97 11.44 2.36
CA LEU A 101 7.66 11.58 1.74
C LEU A 101 7.16 13.04 1.79
N SER A 102 6.22 13.41 0.94
CA SER A 102 5.48 14.68 1.02
C SER A 102 4.43 14.66 2.14
N LYS A 103 3.84 15.82 2.47
CA LYS A 103 2.80 15.94 3.53
C LYS A 103 1.66 14.93 3.33
N ASN A 104 1.16 14.83 2.10
CA ASN A 104 0.26 13.77 1.67
C ASN A 104 1.06 12.82 0.76
N PHE A 105 0.80 11.55 0.81
CA PHE A 105 1.51 10.56 -0.01
C PHE A 105 0.65 9.33 -0.26
N PHE A 106 0.88 8.70 -1.41
CA PHE A 106 0.30 7.41 -1.73
C PHE A 106 1.07 6.28 -1.06
N VAL A 107 0.40 5.17 -0.78
CA VAL A 107 0.99 3.91 -0.32
C VAL A 107 0.44 2.79 -1.17
N ILE A 108 1.32 1.98 -1.75
CA ILE A 108 0.98 0.74 -2.47
C ILE A 108 1.87 -0.41 -2.00
N PHE A 109 1.43 -1.64 -2.23
CA PHE A 109 2.26 -2.81 -1.95
C PHE A 109 3.15 -3.14 -3.16
N GLY A 110 4.35 -3.66 -2.91
CA GLY A 110 5.32 -4.03 -3.94
C GLY A 110 4.93 -5.25 -4.80
N ASP A 111 3.76 -5.81 -4.56
CA ASP A 111 3.15 -6.92 -5.29
C ASP A 111 1.78 -6.56 -5.89
N SER A 112 1.47 -5.26 -5.98
CA SER A 112 0.19 -4.77 -6.50
C SER A 112 0.41 -3.99 -7.79
N TYR A 113 -0.22 -4.42 -8.88
CA TYR A 113 -0.30 -3.68 -10.15
C TYR A 113 -1.71 -3.12 -10.29
N LEU A 114 -1.85 -1.79 -10.16
CA LEU A 114 -3.14 -1.14 -10.07
C LEU A 114 -3.22 -0.02 -11.11
N ASP A 115 -3.77 -0.35 -12.29
CA ASP A 115 -4.00 0.62 -13.36
C ASP A 115 -5.33 1.35 -13.10
N ILE A 116 -5.23 2.45 -12.37
CA ILE A 116 -6.37 3.28 -11.99
C ILE A 116 -6.07 4.76 -12.23
N ASN A 117 -7.09 5.59 -12.19
CA ASN A 117 -6.92 7.04 -12.26
C ASN A 117 -6.42 7.61 -10.91
N TYR A 118 -5.09 7.62 -10.71
CA TYR A 118 -4.46 8.15 -9.49
C TYR A 118 -4.80 9.62 -9.23
N LYS A 119 -4.98 10.42 -10.29
CA LYS A 119 -5.38 11.84 -10.17
C LYS A 119 -6.77 11.94 -9.54
N GLN A 120 -7.72 11.12 -9.99
CA GLN A 120 -9.07 11.11 -9.42
C GLN A 120 -9.09 10.64 -7.96
N VAL A 121 -8.29 9.63 -7.62
CA VAL A 121 -8.14 9.17 -6.23
C VAL A 121 -7.60 10.29 -5.34
N TYR A 122 -6.64 11.06 -5.83
CA TYR A 122 -6.08 12.19 -5.08
C TYR A 122 -7.07 13.35 -4.94
N LEU A 123 -7.83 13.68 -5.98
CA LEU A 123 -8.90 14.68 -5.91
C LEU A 123 -9.96 14.29 -4.86
N ASN A 124 -10.39 13.05 -4.85
CA ASN A 124 -11.32 12.55 -3.84
C ASN A 124 -10.73 12.70 -2.42
N PHE A 125 -9.45 12.36 -2.23
CA PHE A 125 -8.78 12.54 -0.95
C PHE A 125 -8.80 13.99 -0.47
N ILE A 126 -8.50 14.96 -1.35
CA ILE A 126 -8.50 16.38 -1.01
C ILE A 126 -9.92 16.84 -0.65
N ASN A 127 -10.92 16.48 -1.46
CA ASN A 127 -12.32 16.88 -1.26
C ASN A 127 -12.90 16.34 0.05
N PHE A 128 -12.50 15.15 0.46
CA PHE A 128 -12.96 14.57 1.71
C PHE A 128 -12.35 15.20 2.96
N LYS A 129 -11.28 16.00 2.85
CA LYS A 129 -10.60 16.69 3.97
C LYS A 129 -10.28 15.77 5.16
N LYS A 130 -9.87 14.51 4.88
CA LYS A 130 -9.53 13.50 5.91
C LYS A 130 -8.03 13.21 5.91
N LEU A 131 -7.56 12.59 7.01
CA LEU A 131 -6.15 12.24 7.16
C LEU A 131 -5.73 10.98 6.39
N GLY A 132 -6.69 10.22 5.88
CA GLY A 132 -6.41 9.04 5.09
C GLY A 132 -7.57 8.67 4.16
N LEU A 133 -7.24 8.03 3.05
CA LEU A 133 -8.15 7.42 2.10
C LEU A 133 -7.64 6.01 1.79
N MET A 134 -8.54 5.04 1.73
CA MET A 134 -8.26 3.68 1.24
C MET A 134 -9.14 3.42 0.04
N THR A 135 -8.57 2.89 -1.02
CA THR A 135 -9.37 2.36 -2.13
C THR A 135 -9.87 0.97 -1.79
N VAL A 136 -11.09 0.68 -2.15
CA VAL A 136 -11.71 -0.62 -1.91
C VAL A 136 -12.47 -1.09 -3.13
N TYR A 137 -12.61 -2.39 -3.24
CA TYR A 137 -13.43 -3.07 -4.25
C TYR A 137 -14.61 -3.76 -3.55
N LYS A 138 -15.82 -3.57 -4.05
CA LYS A 138 -17.00 -4.28 -3.54
C LYS A 138 -16.95 -5.73 -4.03
N ASN A 139 -16.96 -6.67 -3.09
CA ASN A 139 -16.99 -8.07 -3.43
C ASN A 139 -18.42 -8.47 -3.81
N ASN A 140 -18.70 -8.56 -5.11
CA ASN A 140 -20.02 -8.96 -5.61
C ASN A 140 -20.23 -10.48 -5.60
N ASN A 141 -19.17 -11.26 -5.39
CA ASN A 141 -19.19 -12.72 -5.40
C ASN A 141 -19.34 -13.32 -3.98
N LEU A 142 -20.09 -12.67 -3.10
CA LEU A 142 -20.31 -13.15 -1.72
C LEU A 142 -21.00 -14.54 -1.66
N LYS A 143 -21.61 -14.98 -2.77
CA LYS A 143 -22.20 -16.35 -2.90
C LYS A 143 -21.15 -17.43 -3.17
N ASP A 144 -19.96 -17.05 -3.64
CA ASP A 144 -18.85 -17.97 -3.84
C ASP A 144 -18.08 -18.13 -2.53
N LYS A 145 -18.15 -19.32 -1.93
CA LYS A 145 -17.45 -19.64 -0.67
C LYS A 145 -15.94 -19.38 -0.75
N SER A 146 -15.36 -19.46 -1.95
CA SER A 146 -13.94 -19.11 -2.15
C SER A 146 -13.68 -17.59 -2.02
N ALA A 147 -14.68 -16.76 -2.31
CA ALA A 147 -14.61 -15.30 -2.24
C ALA A 147 -15.03 -14.72 -0.88
N GLU A 148 -15.80 -15.46 -0.06
CA GLU A 148 -16.20 -15.04 1.29
C GLU A 148 -15.00 -14.69 2.18
N GLY A 149 -13.91 -15.44 2.03
CA GLY A 149 -12.67 -15.23 2.76
C GLY A 149 -11.91 -13.94 2.40
N LEU A 150 -12.22 -13.25 1.31
CA LEU A 150 -11.44 -12.12 0.80
C LEU A 150 -11.90 -10.78 1.37
N SER A 151 -13.20 -10.61 1.71
CA SER A 151 -13.71 -9.33 2.22
C SER A 151 -13.16 -9.04 3.61
N ASP A 152 -12.52 -7.89 3.77
CA ASP A 152 -11.82 -7.48 4.99
C ASP A 152 -12.19 -6.06 5.46
N VAL A 153 -13.12 -5.39 4.75
CA VAL A 153 -13.53 -4.01 5.01
C VAL A 153 -15.05 -3.89 5.12
N GLU A 154 -15.50 -3.27 6.20
CA GLU A 154 -16.89 -2.83 6.40
C GLU A 154 -17.00 -1.33 6.17
N ILE A 155 -18.02 -0.91 5.40
CA ILE A 155 -18.25 0.46 5.03
C ILE A 155 -19.68 0.90 5.38
N LYS A 156 -19.80 2.09 5.95
CA LYS A 156 -21.08 2.77 6.15
C LYS A 156 -20.91 4.26 5.82
N ASN A 157 -21.82 4.82 5.00
CA ASN A 157 -21.79 6.23 4.60
C ASN A 157 -20.40 6.71 4.11
N LYS A 158 -19.80 5.97 3.17
CA LYS A 158 -18.45 6.22 2.64
C LYS A 158 -17.33 6.23 3.69
N LYS A 159 -17.54 5.68 4.89
CA LYS A 159 -16.55 5.60 5.97
C LYS A 159 -16.23 4.13 6.25
N ILE A 160 -14.95 3.84 6.50
CA ILE A 160 -14.55 2.52 6.99
C ILE A 160 -14.96 2.42 8.46
N ILE A 161 -15.81 1.44 8.75
CA ILE A 161 -16.25 1.11 10.10
C ILE A 161 -15.34 0.07 10.72
N ALA A 162 -14.92 -0.92 9.91
CA ALA A 162 -14.00 -1.94 10.34
C ALA A 162 -13.09 -2.37 9.18
N TYR A 163 -11.84 -2.67 9.52
CA TYR A 163 -10.87 -3.32 8.64
C TYR A 163 -10.14 -4.39 9.42
N ASN A 164 -10.31 -5.64 9.05
CA ASN A 164 -9.66 -6.75 9.75
C ASN A 164 -9.47 -7.96 8.82
N LYS A 165 -8.21 -8.33 8.61
CA LYS A 165 -7.84 -9.49 7.78
C LYS A 165 -8.03 -10.83 8.46
N ILE A 166 -8.14 -10.86 9.80
CA ILE A 166 -8.18 -12.09 10.59
C ILE A 166 -9.58 -12.33 11.14
N LYS A 167 -10.12 -11.35 11.89
CA LYS A 167 -11.47 -11.42 12.47
C LYS A 167 -12.45 -10.75 11.54
N LYS A 168 -13.08 -11.51 10.68
CA LYS A 168 -14.06 -11.03 9.70
C LYS A 168 -15.47 -11.14 10.27
N ASN A 169 -16.38 -10.33 9.73
CA ASN A 169 -17.81 -10.39 10.04
C ASN A 169 -18.64 -10.28 8.74
N LYS A 170 -19.91 -10.65 8.81
CA LYS A 170 -20.85 -10.65 7.67
C LYS A 170 -21.08 -9.29 7.02
N ASN A 171 -20.75 -8.19 7.70
CA ASN A 171 -20.91 -6.84 7.16
C ASN A 171 -19.70 -6.39 6.33
N MET A 172 -18.61 -7.14 6.36
CA MET A 172 -17.42 -6.88 5.55
C MET A 172 -17.65 -7.35 4.11
N GLN A 173 -18.11 -6.45 3.27
CA GLN A 173 -18.45 -6.73 1.87
C GLN A 173 -17.44 -6.17 0.88
N TYR A 174 -16.36 -5.54 1.37
CA TYR A 174 -15.35 -4.90 0.52
C TYR A 174 -13.97 -5.49 0.78
N ILE A 175 -13.13 -5.42 -0.24
CA ILE A 175 -11.73 -5.83 -0.22
C ILE A 175 -10.87 -4.58 -0.30
N ASN A 176 -9.78 -4.51 0.48
CA ASN A 176 -8.76 -3.48 0.32
C ASN A 176 -8.11 -3.63 -1.06
N TYR A 177 -8.32 -2.64 -1.94
CA TYR A 177 -7.85 -2.68 -3.32
C TYR A 177 -6.33 -2.46 -3.46
N GLY A 178 -5.64 -2.05 -2.39
CA GLY A 178 -4.18 -2.00 -2.34
C GLY A 178 -3.57 -0.61 -2.47
N ILE A 179 -4.36 0.45 -2.70
CA ILE A 179 -3.88 1.83 -2.69
C ILE A 179 -4.49 2.57 -1.51
N SER A 180 -3.65 3.34 -0.83
CA SER A 180 -4.07 4.30 0.19
C SER A 180 -3.40 5.64 -0.02
N ILE A 181 -4.03 6.71 0.44
CA ILE A 181 -3.40 8.02 0.59
C ILE A 181 -3.42 8.38 2.07
N LEU A 182 -2.31 8.83 2.59
CA LEU A 182 -2.15 9.23 3.98
C LEU A 182 -1.58 10.64 4.08
N ASN A 183 -2.03 11.38 5.09
CA ASN A 183 -1.40 12.60 5.54
C ASN A 183 -0.43 12.27 6.69
N LYS A 184 0.76 12.87 6.72
CA LYS A 184 1.76 12.64 7.79
C LYS A 184 1.21 12.84 9.20
N ASN A 185 0.21 13.70 9.38
CA ASN A 185 -0.40 13.96 10.68
C ASN A 185 -1.13 12.74 11.26
N VAL A 186 -1.46 11.71 10.46
CA VAL A 186 -1.93 10.41 10.98
C VAL A 186 -0.95 9.87 12.02
N PHE A 187 0.35 9.95 11.73
CA PHE A 187 1.40 9.39 12.58
C PHE A 187 1.72 10.22 13.82
N LYS A 188 1.33 11.49 13.85
CA LYS A 188 1.38 12.34 15.05
C LYS A 188 0.21 12.07 15.98
N LYS A 189 -0.97 11.75 15.40
CA LYS A 189 -2.22 11.65 16.13
C LYS A 189 -2.50 10.25 16.68
N TYR A 190 -2.01 9.22 16.01
CA TYR A 190 -2.27 7.84 16.38
C TYR A 190 -0.98 7.17 16.83
N TYR A 191 -1.06 6.42 17.93
CA TYR A 191 0.04 5.61 18.41
C TYR A 191 0.20 4.39 17.51
N PHE A 192 1.38 4.25 16.93
CA PHE A 192 1.81 3.05 16.20
C PHE A 192 2.79 2.30 17.12
N PRO A 193 2.39 1.17 17.72
CA PRO A 193 3.26 0.42 18.60
C PRO A 193 4.53 -0.01 17.86
N LYS A 194 5.69 0.14 18.50
CA LYS A 194 6.91 -0.52 18.07
C LYS A 194 6.66 -2.03 18.11
N LYS A 195 7.14 -2.76 17.10
CA LYS A 195 6.98 -4.19 17.00
C LYS A 195 7.58 -4.88 18.23
N ASN A 196 6.77 -5.36 19.13
CA ASN A 196 7.00 -6.46 20.07
C ASN A 196 5.74 -6.65 20.94
N GLY A 197 4.67 -6.95 20.27
CA GLY A 197 3.45 -7.31 20.98
C GLY A 197 2.27 -6.48 20.53
N PHE A 198 1.30 -7.14 19.98
CA PHE A 198 -0.07 -6.72 20.06
C PHE A 198 -0.41 -6.67 21.55
N THR A 199 -0.18 -5.53 22.19
CA THR A 199 -0.76 -5.33 23.50
C THR A 199 -2.28 -5.45 23.36
N LYS A 200 -2.90 -6.20 24.25
CA LYS A 200 -4.35 -6.45 24.29
C LYS A 200 -5.19 -5.16 24.36
N ASN A 201 -4.57 -4.02 24.60
CA ASN A 201 -5.19 -2.71 24.58
C ASN A 201 -5.12 -2.11 23.18
N LYS A 202 -6.12 -2.41 22.36
CA LYS A 202 -6.37 -1.71 21.10
C LYS A 202 -6.58 -0.23 21.40
N PRO A 203 -5.85 0.72 20.76
CA PRO A 203 -6.27 2.10 20.80
C PRO A 203 -7.72 2.14 20.27
N LYS A 204 -8.64 2.70 21.04
CA LYS A 204 -10.00 2.98 20.56
C LYS A 204 -9.85 3.91 19.38
N ILE A 205 -10.02 3.37 18.17
CA ILE A 205 -10.07 4.19 16.95
C ILE A 205 -11.30 5.07 17.13
N ASP A 206 -11.08 6.38 17.23
CA ASP A 206 -12.19 7.33 17.27
C ASP A 206 -12.97 7.19 15.96
N LYS A 207 -14.12 6.53 16.05
CA LYS A 207 -15.02 6.22 14.93
C LYS A 207 -15.44 7.47 14.15
N ARG A 208 -15.29 8.67 14.73
CA ARG A 208 -15.64 9.95 14.09
C ARG A 208 -14.60 10.49 13.11
N LYS A 209 -13.41 9.88 13.05
CA LYS A 209 -12.27 10.37 12.24
C LYS A 209 -11.79 9.36 11.19
N SER A 210 -12.70 8.58 10.66
CA SER A 210 -12.46 7.44 9.78
C SER A 210 -11.92 7.82 8.38
N ILE A 211 -11.15 6.92 7.85
CA ILE A 211 -10.61 6.84 6.50
C ILE A 211 -11.77 6.75 5.50
N ILE A 212 -11.73 7.51 4.42
CA ILE A 212 -12.77 7.56 3.39
C ILE A 212 -12.34 6.78 2.16
N ILE A 213 -13.32 6.31 1.42
CA ILE A 213 -13.24 5.33 0.34
C ILE A 213 -13.51 6.01 -0.99
N SER A 214 -12.72 5.67 -1.99
CA SER A 214 -13.02 5.88 -3.39
C SER A 214 -13.46 4.55 -4.01
N ASN A 215 -14.69 4.50 -4.50
CA ASN A 215 -15.20 3.39 -5.30
C ASN A 215 -14.80 3.65 -6.75
N ASN A 216 -13.74 3.05 -7.26
CA ASN A 216 -13.48 3.01 -8.69
C ASN A 216 -14.06 1.72 -9.25
N GLN A 217 -15.29 1.80 -9.75
CA GLN A 217 -15.84 0.76 -10.63
C GLN A 217 -15.18 0.93 -12.01
N LYS A 218 -14.07 0.28 -12.26
CA LYS A 218 -13.74 -0.21 -13.61
C LYS A 218 -13.68 -1.72 -13.53
N LYS A 219 -14.50 -2.35 -14.38
CA LYS A 219 -14.37 -3.77 -14.68
C LYS A 219 -12.92 -4.05 -15.04
N ILE A 220 -12.31 -4.94 -14.30
CA ILE A 220 -11.09 -5.62 -14.74
C ILE A 220 -11.58 -6.74 -15.63
N LEU A 221 -11.26 -6.64 -16.92
CA LEU A 221 -11.32 -7.78 -17.84
C LEU A 221 -10.19 -8.73 -17.48
#